data_1e693e41bf3c358f911d3d0017a7a20d
#
_entry.id   1e693e41bf3c358f911d3d0017a7a20d
#
_cell.length_a   1.000
_cell.length_b   1.000
_cell.length_c   1.000
_cell.angle_alpha   90.00
_cell.angle_beta   90.00
_cell.angle_gamma   90.00
#
_symmetry.space_group_name_H-M   'P 1'
#
loop_
_entity.id
_entity.type
_entity.pdbx_description
1 polymer ?
#
loop_
_entity_poly.entity_id
_entity_poly.type
_entity_poly.pdbx_seq_one_letter_code
_entity_poly.pdbx_strand_id
1 'polypeptide(L)'
;EMGLDPGIDHMSAMQLIHEIKAKGGTVESFKSHCGGLVAPESDDNPWHYKISWNPRNIVLAGKAGAIYRSNGQVIEEKYEDLFDASRKIQVEGDSLPELSYYPNRNSLPYIDLYKLEEADTFVRTTLRYTDFMYGWKNIIELKLTDETVQYDTDGKTLQDFFKEHLEKNGFGEWLQQKLTERFAETKTLLENLMNIMEVEEQAAEEGEDVPDNFLLVNEKGHLK
;
A
#
# COMPACT_ATOMS: atom_id res chain seq x y z
N GLU A 1 -10.07 15.31 14.27
CA GLU A 1 -10.23 13.87 14.42
C GLU A 1 -9.33 13.31 15.54
N MET A 2 -9.74 12.20 16.17
CA MET A 2 -9.09 11.65 17.36
C MET A 2 -8.54 10.24 17.06
N GLY A 3 -8.05 10.04 15.85
CA GLY A 3 -7.43 8.79 15.44
C GLY A 3 -5.92 8.77 15.65
N LEU A 4 -5.26 7.77 15.06
CA LEU A 4 -3.81 7.66 15.03
C LEU A 4 -3.23 8.68 14.02
N ASP A 5 -3.72 8.68 12.78
CA ASP A 5 -3.38 9.59 11.69
C ASP A 5 -4.64 9.83 10.81
N PRO A 6 -5.25 11.03 10.92
CA PRO A 6 -4.83 12.18 11.73
C PRO A 6 -5.31 12.12 13.19
N GLY A 7 -4.46 12.57 14.10
CA GLY A 7 -4.79 12.72 15.52
C GLY A 7 -3.55 12.67 16.40
N ILE A 8 -3.20 11.51 16.94
CA ILE A 8 -2.07 11.33 17.87
C ILE A 8 -0.75 11.75 17.22
N ASP A 9 -0.55 11.47 15.93
CA ASP A 9 0.62 11.89 15.16
C ASP A 9 0.85 13.40 15.21
N HIS A 10 -0.22 14.19 15.03
CA HIS A 10 -0.14 15.67 15.12
C HIS A 10 0.20 16.13 16.54
N MET A 11 -0.43 15.54 17.56
CA MET A 11 -0.21 15.93 18.95
C MET A 11 1.23 15.64 19.39
N SER A 12 1.74 14.46 19.07
CA SER A 12 3.12 14.06 19.37
C SER A 12 4.14 14.94 18.64
N ALA A 13 3.90 15.23 17.35
CA ALA A 13 4.75 16.14 16.59
C ALA A 13 4.78 17.55 17.22
N MET A 14 3.62 18.11 17.54
CA MET A 14 3.52 19.45 18.13
C MET A 14 4.17 19.52 19.52
N GLN A 15 4.05 18.48 20.33
CA GLN A 15 4.74 18.42 21.62
C GLN A 15 6.26 18.53 21.43
N LEU A 16 6.85 17.70 20.58
CA LEU A 16 8.29 17.72 20.30
C LEU A 16 8.76 19.07 19.73
N ILE A 17 8.02 19.63 18.78
CA ILE A 17 8.34 20.94 18.19
C ILE A 17 8.32 22.03 19.26
N HIS A 18 7.33 22.06 20.14
CA HIS A 18 7.25 23.02 21.23
C HIS A 18 8.40 22.86 22.22
N GLU A 19 8.78 21.65 22.56
CA GLU A 19 9.91 21.38 23.44
C GLU A 19 11.24 21.85 22.86
N ILE A 20 11.46 21.62 21.55
CA ILE A 20 12.66 22.08 20.83
C ILE A 20 12.72 23.61 20.82
N LYS A 21 11.63 24.25 20.40
CA LYS A 21 11.54 25.73 20.29
C LYS A 21 11.64 26.41 21.66
N ALA A 22 11.08 25.81 22.72
CA ALA A 22 11.20 26.33 24.09
C ALA A 22 12.66 26.32 24.63
N LYS A 23 13.50 25.43 24.09
CA LYS A 23 14.93 25.35 24.39
C LYS A 23 15.79 26.23 23.46
N GLY A 24 15.15 27.02 22.59
CA GLY A 24 15.84 27.88 21.61
C GLY A 24 16.36 27.14 20.38
N GLY A 25 15.91 25.90 20.16
CA GLY A 25 16.27 25.12 18.98
C GLY A 25 15.40 25.46 17.77
N THR A 26 15.90 25.08 16.60
CA THR A 26 15.20 25.15 15.30
C THR A 26 14.99 23.75 14.74
N VAL A 27 13.98 23.58 13.87
CA VAL A 27 13.69 22.30 13.21
C VAL A 27 14.02 22.44 11.72
N GLU A 28 15.18 21.95 11.32
CA GLU A 28 15.63 21.98 9.92
C GLU A 28 15.00 20.90 9.07
N SER A 29 14.66 19.75 9.68
CA SER A 29 14.06 18.62 8.99
C SER A 29 12.99 17.98 9.86
N PHE A 30 11.79 17.85 9.28
CA PHE A 30 10.66 17.17 9.89
C PHE A 30 10.23 15.98 9.04
N LYS A 31 10.29 14.79 9.62
CA LYS A 31 9.81 13.55 9.00
C LYS A 31 8.92 12.82 10.01
N SER A 32 7.63 12.71 9.70
CA SER A 32 6.67 11.98 10.52
C SER A 32 6.36 10.65 9.86
N HIS A 33 6.61 9.56 10.56
CA HIS A 33 6.34 8.22 10.09
C HIS A 33 5.22 7.61 10.95
N CYS A 34 4.09 7.28 10.33
CA CYS A 34 2.95 6.67 11.00
C CYS A 34 2.40 5.51 10.19
N GLY A 35 2.02 4.42 10.83
CA GLY A 35 1.42 3.28 10.14
C GLY A 35 0.74 2.32 11.11
N GLY A 36 -0.45 1.83 10.72
CA GLY A 36 -1.06 0.67 11.36
C GLY A 36 -0.38 -0.59 10.83
N LEU A 37 0.34 -1.29 11.69
CA LEU A 37 0.93 -2.58 11.40
C LEU A 37 0.07 -3.68 11.99
N VAL A 38 0.08 -4.87 11.38
CA VAL A 38 -0.57 -6.04 11.95
C VAL A 38 0.19 -6.47 13.21
N ALA A 39 -0.54 -6.81 14.26
CA ALA A 39 0.07 -7.31 15.48
C ALA A 39 0.72 -8.70 15.23
N PRO A 40 1.88 -8.99 15.83
CA PRO A 40 2.63 -10.23 15.56
C PRO A 40 1.79 -11.50 15.71
N GLU A 41 0.90 -11.55 16.68
CA GLU A 41 0.01 -12.69 16.92
C GLU A 41 -1.08 -12.87 15.86
N SER A 42 -1.28 -11.87 15.02
CA SER A 42 -2.26 -11.87 13.93
C SER A 42 -1.62 -11.82 12.54
N ASP A 43 -0.29 -11.90 12.49
CA ASP A 43 0.48 -11.79 11.25
C ASP A 43 0.61 -13.15 10.58
N ASP A 44 -0.33 -13.46 9.70
CA ASP A 44 -0.53 -14.77 9.08
C ASP A 44 -0.51 -14.75 7.54
N ASN A 45 -0.03 -13.67 6.94
CA ASN A 45 0.02 -13.55 5.49
C ASN A 45 1.33 -12.90 5.02
N PRO A 46 1.78 -13.18 3.78
CA PRO A 46 3.09 -12.74 3.29
C PRO A 46 3.22 -11.24 3.07
N TRP A 47 2.14 -10.49 3.16
CA TRP A 47 2.15 -9.03 3.04
C TRP A 47 2.30 -8.33 4.38
N HIS A 48 2.19 -9.08 5.48
CA HIS A 48 2.19 -8.53 6.84
C HIS A 48 1.16 -7.39 6.96
N TYR A 49 -0.02 -7.59 6.35
CA TYR A 49 -1.06 -6.58 6.31
C TYR A 49 -2.45 -7.18 6.44
N LYS A 50 -3.29 -6.55 7.23
CA LYS A 50 -4.72 -6.87 7.34
C LYS A 50 -5.56 -5.62 7.20
N ILE A 51 -6.71 -5.78 6.57
CA ILE A 51 -7.69 -4.70 6.42
C ILE A 51 -8.44 -4.56 7.73
N SER A 52 -8.18 -3.46 8.45
CA SER A 52 -8.82 -3.16 9.74
C SER A 52 -9.82 -1.99 9.67
N TRP A 53 -10.01 -1.41 8.50
CA TRP A 53 -10.87 -0.26 8.26
C TRP A 53 -11.52 -0.37 6.88
N ASN A 54 -12.01 0.73 6.29
CA ASN A 54 -12.73 0.67 5.02
C ASN A 54 -11.85 0.13 3.88
N PRO A 55 -12.16 -1.04 3.29
CA PRO A 55 -11.35 -1.65 2.23
C PRO A 55 -11.16 -0.75 1.01
N ARG A 56 -12.20 -0.01 0.60
CA ARG A 56 -12.11 0.94 -0.52
C ARG A 56 -11.02 1.98 -0.31
N ASN A 57 -10.87 2.50 0.90
CA ASN A 57 -9.83 3.50 1.19
C ASN A 57 -8.42 2.93 1.08
N ILE A 58 -8.25 1.62 1.25
CA ILE A 58 -6.96 0.96 1.05
C ILE A 58 -6.65 0.89 -0.45
N VAL A 59 -7.61 0.48 -1.26
CA VAL A 59 -7.47 0.46 -2.73
C VAL A 59 -7.16 1.86 -3.28
N LEU A 60 -7.74 2.91 -2.69
CA LEU A 60 -7.52 4.29 -3.09
C LEU A 60 -6.30 4.95 -2.43
N ALA A 61 -5.64 4.25 -1.50
CA ALA A 61 -4.47 4.81 -0.82
C ALA A 61 -3.37 5.18 -1.83
N GLY A 62 -2.93 6.42 -1.75
CA GLY A 62 -1.89 6.94 -2.63
C GLY A 62 -2.35 7.41 -4.01
N LYS A 63 -3.57 7.14 -4.47
CA LYS A 63 -4.04 7.54 -5.83
C LYS A 63 -3.87 9.03 -6.14
N ALA A 64 -3.91 9.89 -5.15
CA ALA A 64 -3.64 11.31 -5.32
C ALA A 64 -2.13 11.66 -5.44
N GLY A 65 -1.26 10.65 -5.38
CA GLY A 65 0.17 10.88 -5.26
C GLY A 65 0.56 11.50 -3.92
N ALA A 66 1.74 12.11 -3.88
CA ALA A 66 2.20 12.86 -2.71
C ALA A 66 2.92 14.15 -3.11
N ILE A 67 2.81 15.16 -2.23
CA ILE A 67 3.53 16.43 -2.37
C ILE A 67 4.17 16.74 -1.02
N TYR A 68 5.46 17.02 -1.03
CA TYR A 68 6.22 17.31 0.17
C TYR A 68 7.43 18.19 -0.13
N ARG A 69 8.11 18.69 0.93
CA ARG A 69 9.35 19.42 0.78
C ARG A 69 10.53 18.52 1.13
N SER A 70 11.57 18.54 0.30
CA SER A 70 12.84 17.84 0.56
C SER A 70 14.02 18.71 0.11
N ASN A 71 14.95 18.96 1.01
CA ASN A 71 16.13 19.81 0.76
C ASN A 71 15.78 21.16 0.11
N GLY A 72 14.77 21.84 0.64
CA GLY A 72 14.29 23.14 0.17
C GLY A 72 13.44 23.08 -1.11
N GLN A 73 13.30 21.93 -1.75
CA GLN A 73 12.53 21.78 -2.99
C GLN A 73 11.19 21.09 -2.74
N VAL A 74 10.17 21.52 -3.47
CA VAL A 74 8.88 20.82 -3.49
C VAL A 74 9.00 19.64 -4.44
N ILE A 75 8.71 18.47 -3.91
CA ILE A 75 8.68 17.21 -4.66
C ILE A 75 7.22 16.80 -4.83
N GLU A 76 6.88 16.43 -6.05
CA GLU A 76 5.59 15.84 -6.40
C GLU A 76 5.82 14.44 -6.93
N GLU A 77 5.23 13.45 -6.28
CA GLU A 77 5.32 12.04 -6.67
C GLU A 77 3.97 11.52 -7.17
N LYS A 78 4.02 10.80 -8.28
CA LYS A 78 2.85 10.15 -8.84
C LYS A 78 2.54 8.84 -8.12
N TYR A 79 1.31 8.39 -8.29
CA TYR A 79 0.84 7.14 -7.70
C TYR A 79 1.71 5.94 -8.06
N GLU A 80 2.13 5.84 -9.31
CA GLU A 80 2.91 4.73 -9.85
C GLU A 80 4.30 4.62 -9.21
N ASP A 81 4.84 5.75 -8.72
CA ASP A 81 6.20 5.83 -8.15
C ASP A 81 6.20 5.80 -6.62
N LEU A 82 5.01 5.94 -6.01
CA LEU A 82 4.87 6.19 -4.57
C LEU A 82 5.37 5.01 -3.71
N PHE A 83 5.11 3.77 -4.13
CA PHE A 83 5.41 2.56 -3.35
C PHE A 83 6.81 2.03 -3.65
N ASP A 84 7.82 2.86 -3.43
CA ASP A 84 9.22 2.49 -3.58
C ASP A 84 9.73 1.78 -2.32
N ALA A 85 9.94 0.47 -2.42
CA ALA A 85 10.40 -0.38 -1.33
C ALA A 85 11.85 -0.10 -0.89
N SER A 86 12.61 0.71 -1.64
CA SER A 86 13.98 1.11 -1.24
C SER A 86 14.00 2.11 -0.09
N ARG A 87 12.89 2.80 0.17
CA ARG A 87 12.76 3.74 1.29
C ARG A 87 12.60 2.99 2.59
N LYS A 88 13.64 2.95 3.39
CA LYS A 88 13.75 2.15 4.61
C LYS A 88 13.90 3.02 5.86
N ILE A 89 13.37 2.50 6.95
CA ILE A 89 13.59 3.07 8.28
C ILE A 89 13.62 1.96 9.33
N GLN A 90 14.58 2.06 10.25
CA GLN A 90 14.61 1.25 11.47
C GLN A 90 13.98 2.06 12.60
N VAL A 91 13.00 1.48 13.28
CA VAL A 91 12.39 2.08 14.47
C VAL A 91 13.25 1.72 15.68
N GLU A 92 13.81 2.73 16.34
CA GLU A 92 14.67 2.54 17.52
C GLU A 92 13.86 2.02 18.72
N GLY A 93 14.46 1.10 19.46
CA GLY A 93 13.85 0.56 20.70
C GLY A 93 12.73 -0.45 20.50
N ASP A 94 12.41 -0.81 19.27
CA ASP A 94 11.41 -1.80 18.92
C ASP A 94 12.06 -3.07 18.35
N SER A 95 11.40 -4.22 18.55
CA SER A 95 11.79 -5.49 17.96
C SER A 95 11.32 -5.65 16.50
N LEU A 96 10.72 -4.62 15.92
CA LEU A 96 10.27 -4.63 14.55
C LEU A 96 11.45 -4.74 13.57
N PRO A 97 11.27 -5.46 12.45
CA PRO A 97 12.24 -5.43 11.38
C PRO A 97 12.31 -4.03 10.76
N GLU A 98 13.30 -3.82 9.90
CA GLU A 98 13.36 -2.62 9.08
C GLU A 98 12.09 -2.47 8.26
N LEU A 99 11.43 -1.32 8.38
CA LEU A 99 10.19 -1.00 7.69
C LEU A 99 10.46 -0.19 6.42
N SER A 100 9.52 -0.24 5.50
CA SER A 100 9.46 0.69 4.37
C SER A 100 8.42 1.78 4.62
N TYR A 101 8.55 2.88 3.89
CA TYR A 101 7.58 3.98 3.98
C TYR A 101 7.33 4.63 2.63
N TYR A 102 6.16 5.24 2.49
CA TYR A 102 5.83 6.09 1.35
C TYR A 102 5.27 7.43 1.81
N PRO A 103 5.52 8.54 1.08
CA PRO A 103 4.96 9.84 1.38
C PRO A 103 3.42 9.81 1.35
N ASN A 104 2.79 10.48 2.31
CA ASN A 104 1.34 10.45 2.47
C ASN A 104 0.70 11.75 2.02
N ARG A 105 0.06 11.73 0.83
CA ARG A 105 -0.71 12.86 0.29
C ARG A 105 0.10 14.17 0.25
N ASN A 106 -0.58 15.32 0.43
CA ASN A 106 0.04 16.64 0.45
C ASN A 106 0.47 17.01 1.88
N SER A 107 1.76 17.08 2.12
CA SER A 107 2.35 17.48 3.41
C SER A 107 2.50 19.00 3.56
N LEU A 108 2.47 19.78 2.47
CA LEU A 108 2.79 21.22 2.51
C LEU A 108 1.88 22.05 3.41
N PRO A 109 0.54 21.83 3.46
CA PRO A 109 -0.34 22.59 4.35
C PRO A 109 0.01 22.46 5.84
N TYR A 110 0.70 21.41 6.23
CA TYR A 110 1.10 21.19 7.62
C TYR A 110 2.35 21.99 8.02
N ILE A 111 3.10 22.52 7.06
CA ILE A 111 4.26 23.39 7.34
C ILE A 111 3.81 24.62 8.13
N ASP A 112 2.82 25.34 7.62
CA ASP A 112 2.25 26.53 8.27
C ASP A 112 1.54 26.14 9.58
N LEU A 113 0.81 25.02 9.58
CA LEU A 113 0.09 24.53 10.75
C LEU A 113 1.04 24.21 11.92
N TYR A 114 2.23 23.68 11.63
CA TYR A 114 3.25 23.35 12.62
C TYR A 114 4.23 24.50 12.88
N LYS A 115 4.11 25.60 12.13
CA LYS A 115 5.02 26.76 12.19
C LYS A 115 6.48 26.33 11.95
N LEU A 116 6.67 25.59 10.87
CA LEU A 116 7.97 25.05 10.43
C LEU A 116 8.33 25.56 9.03
N GLU A 117 8.08 26.85 8.76
CA GLU A 117 8.38 27.48 7.47
C GLU A 117 9.88 27.41 7.15
N GLU A 118 10.70 27.39 8.20
CA GLU A 118 12.17 27.31 8.13
C GLU A 118 12.68 25.90 7.77
N ALA A 119 11.87 24.85 7.87
CA ALA A 119 12.32 23.50 7.63
C ALA A 119 12.59 23.24 6.15
N ASP A 120 13.80 22.85 5.81
CA ASP A 120 14.20 22.46 4.46
C ASP A 120 13.54 21.15 4.00
N THR A 121 13.30 20.26 4.95
CA THR A 121 12.59 19.01 4.68
C THR A 121 11.35 18.90 5.55
N PHE A 122 10.22 18.62 4.91
CA PHE A 122 8.96 18.40 5.61
C PHE A 122 8.15 17.33 4.88
N VAL A 123 8.00 16.16 5.49
CA VAL A 123 7.25 15.04 4.90
C VAL A 123 6.52 14.25 5.97
N ARG A 124 5.28 13.88 5.67
CA ARG A 124 4.49 12.90 6.41
C ARG A 124 4.40 11.63 5.58
N THR A 125 4.58 10.48 6.20
CA THR A 125 4.68 9.21 5.51
C THR A 125 3.83 8.14 6.18
N THR A 126 3.57 7.08 5.44
CA THR A 126 2.92 5.87 5.96
C THR A 126 3.92 4.73 6.00
N LEU A 127 4.03 4.09 7.18
CA LEU A 127 4.88 2.92 7.39
C LEU A 127 4.18 1.64 6.92
N ARG A 128 4.96 0.74 6.34
CA ARG A 128 4.54 -0.61 5.96
C ARG A 128 5.70 -1.58 6.06
N TYR A 129 5.39 -2.86 6.15
CA TYR A 129 6.38 -3.90 5.87
C TYR A 129 6.81 -3.82 4.41
N THR A 130 8.07 -4.18 4.15
CA THR A 130 8.64 -4.09 2.80
C THR A 130 7.87 -4.94 1.78
N ASP A 131 7.43 -6.13 2.19
CA ASP A 131 6.67 -7.04 1.32
C ASP A 131 5.33 -6.46 0.88
N PHE A 132 4.67 -5.69 1.75
CA PHE A 132 3.50 -4.91 1.34
C PHE A 132 3.83 -3.93 0.21
N MET A 133 4.94 -3.21 0.32
CA MET A 133 5.33 -2.22 -0.70
C MET A 133 5.55 -2.88 -2.06
N TYR A 134 6.28 -4.00 -2.09
CA TYR A 134 6.48 -4.78 -3.31
C TYR A 134 5.15 -5.30 -3.87
N GLY A 135 4.35 -5.93 -3.03
CA GLY A 135 3.06 -6.47 -3.44
C GLY A 135 2.14 -5.39 -3.98
N TRP A 136 2.01 -4.27 -3.26
CA TRP A 136 1.12 -3.19 -3.67
C TRP A 136 1.55 -2.51 -4.97
N LYS A 137 2.85 -2.32 -5.17
CA LYS A 137 3.39 -1.83 -6.43
C LYS A 137 2.98 -2.72 -7.61
N ASN A 138 3.08 -4.04 -7.45
CA ASN A 138 2.65 -4.98 -8.49
C ASN A 138 1.13 -4.91 -8.74
N ILE A 139 0.30 -4.74 -7.70
CA ILE A 139 -1.14 -4.54 -7.84
C ILE A 139 -1.45 -3.29 -8.67
N ILE A 140 -0.71 -2.20 -8.46
CA ILE A 140 -0.84 -0.96 -9.23
C ILE A 140 -0.39 -1.17 -10.67
N GLU A 141 0.77 -1.77 -10.90
CA GLU A 141 1.29 -2.07 -12.23
C GLU A 141 0.33 -2.96 -13.03
N LEU A 142 -0.31 -3.91 -12.37
CA LEU A 142 -1.36 -4.76 -12.94
C LEU A 142 -2.71 -4.04 -13.12
N LYS A 143 -2.81 -2.75 -12.78
CA LYS A 143 -4.04 -1.95 -12.88
C LYS A 143 -5.24 -2.50 -12.07
N LEU A 144 -4.97 -3.31 -11.04
CA LEU A 144 -6.02 -3.88 -10.19
C LEU A 144 -6.68 -2.85 -9.25
N THR A 145 -6.12 -1.65 -9.17
CA THR A 145 -6.70 -0.51 -8.46
C THR A 145 -7.43 0.47 -9.40
N ASP A 146 -7.54 0.16 -10.70
CA ASP A 146 -8.20 1.04 -11.66
C ASP A 146 -9.73 0.88 -11.58
N GLU A 147 -10.40 1.95 -11.13
CA GLU A 147 -11.86 1.98 -10.99
C GLU A 147 -12.58 2.35 -12.29
N THR A 148 -11.86 2.67 -13.35
CA THR A 148 -12.46 3.06 -14.65
C THR A 148 -12.91 1.86 -15.45
N VAL A 149 -12.29 0.70 -15.24
CA VAL A 149 -12.64 -0.55 -15.90
C VAL A 149 -13.73 -1.26 -15.10
N GLN A 150 -14.81 -1.63 -15.77
CA GLN A 150 -15.90 -2.39 -15.17
C GLN A 150 -15.90 -3.82 -15.72
N TYR A 151 -16.13 -4.77 -14.83
CA TYR A 151 -16.25 -6.18 -15.15
C TYR A 151 -17.63 -6.68 -14.72
N ASP A 152 -18.22 -7.50 -15.56
CA ASP A 152 -19.33 -8.32 -15.11
C ASP A 152 -18.74 -9.49 -14.32
N THR A 153 -18.99 -9.51 -13.01
CA THR A 153 -18.43 -10.50 -12.10
C THR A 153 -19.47 -11.52 -11.62
N ASP A 154 -20.71 -11.46 -12.14
CA ASP A 154 -21.78 -12.38 -11.74
C ASP A 154 -21.44 -13.82 -12.15
N GLY A 155 -21.35 -14.71 -11.17
CA GLY A 155 -21.03 -16.12 -11.36
C GLY A 155 -19.60 -16.42 -11.82
N LYS A 156 -18.68 -15.44 -11.84
CA LYS A 156 -17.28 -15.67 -12.21
C LYS A 156 -16.43 -16.07 -11.02
N THR A 157 -15.43 -16.91 -11.31
CA THR A 157 -14.33 -17.22 -10.41
C THR A 157 -13.26 -16.14 -10.46
N LEU A 158 -12.32 -16.15 -9.50
CA LEU A 158 -11.12 -15.31 -9.55
C LEU A 158 -10.29 -15.59 -10.82
N GLN A 159 -10.22 -16.85 -11.24
CA GLN A 159 -9.50 -17.25 -12.45
C GLN A 159 -10.10 -16.57 -13.69
N ASP A 160 -11.41 -16.60 -13.86
CA ASP A 160 -12.09 -15.94 -14.97
C ASP A 160 -11.87 -14.44 -14.97
N PHE A 161 -11.93 -13.83 -13.79
CA PHE A 161 -11.65 -12.41 -13.64
C PHE A 161 -10.22 -12.07 -14.05
N PHE A 162 -9.22 -12.77 -13.52
CA PHE A 162 -7.82 -12.47 -13.86
C PHE A 162 -7.53 -12.72 -15.33
N LYS A 163 -8.06 -13.79 -15.91
CA LYS A 163 -7.91 -14.06 -17.33
C LYS A 163 -8.45 -12.90 -18.18
N GLU A 164 -9.70 -12.49 -17.92
CA GLU A 164 -10.32 -11.36 -18.63
C GLU A 164 -9.55 -10.04 -18.40
N HIS A 165 -9.10 -9.80 -17.15
CA HIS A 165 -8.36 -8.60 -16.79
C HIS A 165 -7.01 -8.51 -17.53
N LEU A 166 -6.25 -9.60 -17.55
CA LEU A 166 -4.97 -9.66 -18.25
C LEU A 166 -5.13 -9.50 -19.76
N GLU A 167 -6.14 -10.13 -20.35
CA GLU A 167 -6.46 -9.99 -21.76
C GLU A 167 -6.87 -8.57 -22.10
N LYS A 168 -7.83 -7.98 -21.38
CA LYS A 168 -8.32 -6.60 -21.60
C LYS A 168 -7.22 -5.53 -21.49
N ASN A 169 -6.25 -5.74 -20.62
CA ASN A 169 -5.15 -4.79 -20.40
C ASN A 169 -3.91 -5.10 -21.23
N GLY A 170 -3.91 -6.13 -22.09
CA GLY A 170 -2.78 -6.48 -22.94
C GLY A 170 -1.55 -7.00 -22.18
N PHE A 171 -1.75 -7.61 -21.01
CA PHE A 171 -0.64 -8.05 -20.17
C PHE A 171 -0.04 -9.41 -20.56
N GLY A 172 -0.54 -10.11 -21.58
CA GLY A 172 -0.03 -11.44 -21.93
C GLY A 172 1.48 -11.43 -22.23
N GLU A 173 1.93 -10.59 -23.14
CA GLU A 173 3.36 -10.42 -23.45
C GLU A 173 4.11 -9.73 -22.32
N TRP A 174 3.51 -8.70 -21.72
CA TRP A 174 4.09 -7.98 -20.59
C TRP A 174 4.34 -8.89 -19.40
N LEU A 175 3.40 -9.78 -19.06
CA LEU A 175 3.56 -10.72 -17.95
C LEU A 175 4.74 -11.66 -18.21
N GLN A 176 4.89 -12.16 -19.43
CA GLN A 176 6.00 -13.03 -19.82
C GLN A 176 7.35 -12.32 -19.73
N GLN A 177 7.42 -11.05 -20.15
CA GLN A 177 8.60 -10.21 -20.02
C GLN A 177 8.92 -9.92 -18.55
N LYS A 178 7.94 -9.50 -17.76
CA LYS A 178 8.10 -9.21 -16.32
C LYS A 178 8.44 -10.45 -15.50
N LEU A 179 7.88 -11.61 -15.85
CA LEU A 179 8.27 -12.87 -15.24
C LEU A 179 9.76 -13.15 -15.46
N THR A 180 10.27 -12.82 -16.63
CA THR A 180 11.69 -13.04 -16.95
C THR A 180 12.60 -12.02 -16.24
N GLU A 181 12.20 -10.75 -16.19
CA GLU A 181 13.00 -9.64 -15.64
C GLU A 181 12.96 -9.57 -14.10
N ARG A 182 11.80 -9.84 -13.50
CA ARG A 182 11.56 -9.65 -12.06
C ARG A 182 11.19 -10.94 -11.32
N PHE A 183 11.51 -12.08 -11.88
CA PHE A 183 11.10 -13.37 -11.34
C PHE A 183 11.47 -13.56 -9.86
N ALA A 184 12.61 -13.04 -9.43
CA ALA A 184 13.04 -13.11 -8.04
C ALA A 184 12.20 -12.22 -7.09
N GLU A 185 11.73 -11.05 -7.56
CA GLU A 185 11.00 -10.07 -6.74
C GLU A 185 9.50 -10.35 -6.69
N THR A 186 8.95 -10.92 -7.77
CA THR A 186 7.51 -11.19 -7.89
C THR A 186 7.14 -12.66 -7.75
N LYS A 187 8.13 -13.52 -7.58
CA LYS A 187 7.99 -14.98 -7.56
C LYS A 187 6.88 -15.44 -6.60
N THR A 188 6.89 -14.95 -5.37
CA THR A 188 5.93 -15.36 -4.33
C THR A 188 4.50 -14.95 -4.68
N LEU A 189 4.30 -13.73 -5.19
CA LEU A 189 2.96 -13.26 -5.59
C LEU A 189 2.42 -14.06 -6.77
N LEU A 190 3.27 -14.30 -7.78
CA LEU A 190 2.89 -15.05 -8.98
C LEU A 190 2.69 -16.54 -8.68
N GLU A 191 3.54 -17.12 -7.84
CA GLU A 191 3.35 -18.51 -7.37
C GLU A 191 2.02 -18.64 -6.60
N ASN A 192 1.68 -17.67 -5.76
CA ASN A 192 0.39 -17.69 -5.07
C ASN A 192 -0.79 -17.52 -6.02
N LEU A 193 -0.69 -16.62 -7.01
CA LEU A 193 -1.72 -16.47 -8.04
C LEU A 193 -1.85 -17.73 -8.91
N MET A 194 -0.74 -18.32 -9.31
CA MET A 194 -0.74 -19.57 -10.08
C MET A 194 -1.28 -20.73 -9.25
N ASN A 195 -0.90 -20.86 -7.98
CA ASN A 195 -1.42 -21.87 -7.08
C ASN A 195 -2.93 -21.73 -6.88
N ILE A 196 -3.45 -20.51 -6.78
CA ILE A 196 -4.92 -20.28 -6.72
C ILE A 196 -5.59 -20.77 -8.00
N MET A 197 -5.02 -20.44 -9.16
CA MET A 197 -5.53 -20.86 -10.45
C MET A 197 -5.49 -22.39 -10.62
N GLU A 198 -4.40 -23.05 -10.24
CA GLU A 198 -4.25 -24.51 -10.29
C GLU A 198 -5.20 -25.24 -9.34
N VAL A 199 -5.41 -24.70 -8.13
CA VAL A 199 -6.35 -25.26 -7.15
C VAL A 199 -7.80 -25.17 -7.67
N GLU A 200 -8.18 -24.06 -8.29
CA GLU A 200 -9.50 -23.91 -8.89
C GLU A 200 -9.71 -24.87 -10.09
N GLU A 201 -8.68 -25.04 -10.93
CA GLU A 201 -8.74 -25.94 -12.08
C GLU A 201 -8.89 -27.40 -11.63
N GLN A 202 -8.12 -27.83 -10.61
CA GLN A 202 -8.23 -29.17 -10.01
C GLN A 202 -9.59 -29.39 -9.34
N ALA A 203 -10.09 -28.43 -8.57
CA ALA A 203 -11.39 -28.51 -7.92
C ALA A 203 -12.52 -28.61 -8.95
N ALA A 204 -12.41 -27.88 -10.06
CA ALA A 204 -13.38 -27.95 -11.15
C ALA A 204 -13.36 -29.31 -11.90
N GLU A 205 -12.17 -29.92 -12.08
CA GLU A 205 -12.02 -31.24 -12.70
C GLU A 205 -12.52 -32.37 -11.78
N GLU A 206 -12.34 -32.23 -10.46
CA GLU A 206 -12.79 -33.21 -9.47
C GLU A 206 -14.27 -33.07 -9.11
N GLY A 207 -14.95 -32.03 -9.61
CA GLY A 207 -16.37 -31.76 -9.34
C GLY A 207 -16.63 -31.33 -7.89
N GLU A 208 -15.64 -30.85 -7.21
CA GLU A 208 -15.76 -30.26 -5.88
C GLU A 208 -16.31 -28.82 -5.97
N ASP A 209 -17.15 -28.44 -5.02
CA ASP A 209 -17.61 -27.06 -4.91
C ASP A 209 -16.42 -26.14 -4.61
N VAL A 210 -16.15 -25.18 -5.48
CA VAL A 210 -15.15 -24.13 -5.26
C VAL A 210 -15.54 -23.37 -3.98
N PRO A 211 -14.63 -23.23 -3.01
CA PRO A 211 -14.95 -22.53 -1.77
C PRO A 211 -15.49 -21.14 -2.04
N ASP A 212 -16.55 -20.77 -1.35
CA ASP A 212 -17.27 -19.50 -1.50
C ASP A 212 -16.39 -18.22 -1.45
N ASN A 213 -15.23 -18.30 -0.81
CA ASN A 213 -14.24 -17.21 -0.76
C ASN A 213 -13.47 -17.01 -2.07
N PHE A 214 -13.53 -17.91 -3.02
CA PHE A 214 -12.94 -17.76 -4.36
C PHE A 214 -13.89 -17.11 -5.36
N LEU A 215 -15.18 -17.04 -5.07
CA LEU A 215 -16.13 -16.31 -5.89
C LEU A 215 -16.01 -14.81 -5.61
N LEU A 216 -16.00 -14.01 -6.67
CA LEU A 216 -15.95 -12.53 -6.58
C LEU A 216 -17.25 -11.92 -6.10
N VAL A 217 -18.35 -12.65 -6.20
CA VAL A 217 -19.66 -12.20 -5.76
C VAL A 217 -20.32 -13.24 -4.85
N ASN A 218 -21.12 -12.76 -3.90
CA ASN A 218 -21.96 -13.63 -3.09
C ASN A 218 -23.25 -14.04 -3.84
N GLU A 219 -24.07 -14.87 -3.22
CA GLU A 219 -25.36 -15.34 -3.77
C GLU A 219 -26.32 -14.21 -4.21
N LYS A 220 -26.06 -12.98 -3.78
CA LYS A 220 -26.85 -11.78 -4.13
C LYS A 220 -26.21 -10.93 -5.22
N GLY A 221 -25.12 -11.40 -5.85
CA GLY A 221 -24.39 -10.66 -6.88
C GLY A 221 -23.55 -9.48 -6.38
N HIS A 222 -23.21 -9.44 -5.10
CA HIS A 222 -22.37 -8.38 -4.54
C HIS A 222 -20.91 -8.87 -4.41
N LEU A 223 -19.95 -8.03 -4.79
CA LEU A 223 -18.53 -8.29 -4.58
C LEU A 223 -18.26 -8.60 -3.10
N LYS A 224 -17.51 -9.66 -2.86
CA LYS A 224 -17.03 -10.05 -1.51
C LYS A 224 -15.88 -9.21 -1.05
#